data_3537337d4737b32c602cadfde3f78103
#
_entry.id   3537337d4737b32c602cadfde3f78103
#
_cell.length_a   1.000
_cell.length_b   1.000
_cell.length_c   1.000
_cell.angle_alpha   90.00
_cell.angle_beta   90.00
_cell.angle_gamma   90.00
#
_symmetry.space_group_name_H-M   'P 1'
#
loop_
_entity.id
_entity.type
_entity.pdbx_description
1 polymer ?
#
loop_
_entity_poly.entity_id
_entity_poly.type
_entity_poly.pdbx_seq_one_letter_code
_entity_poly.pdbx_strand_id
1 'polypeptide(L)'
;YKNEFIILAFFQLRKENFEGTLKWLNRISSPEKNLVRKQQGYYNYLHGIILSQTNLTKAEKYFKKSLELGLAMDTDLAMANLSLSGIYMQKRRKREATLLLNKAKKLDTQGVLSGQIKQMQQQMKRI
;
A
#
# COMPACT_ATOMS: atom_id res chain seq x y z
N TYR A 1 6.18 9.87 20.33
CA TYR A 1 5.99 9.23 19.01
C TYR A 1 5.76 10.27 17.93
N LYS A 2 6.13 9.97 16.70
CA LYS A 2 5.98 10.87 15.55
C LYS A 2 4.75 10.54 14.71
N ASN A 3 3.69 10.08 15.35
CA ASN A 3 2.46 9.64 14.68
C ASN A 3 1.78 10.75 13.89
N GLU A 4 1.87 12.00 14.35
CA GLU A 4 1.30 13.16 13.66
C GLU A 4 1.90 13.36 12.27
N PHE A 5 3.16 12.95 12.07
CA PHE A 5 3.80 13.07 10.76
C PHE A 5 3.17 12.12 9.74
N ILE A 6 2.67 10.96 10.20
CA ILE A 6 1.93 10.03 9.33
C ILE A 6 0.63 10.69 8.86
N ILE A 7 -0.09 11.35 9.76
CA ILE A 7 -1.33 12.05 9.41
C ILE A 7 -1.08 13.14 8.39
N LEU A 8 -0.02 13.92 8.59
CA LEU A 8 0.35 14.99 7.66
C LEU A 8 0.77 14.43 6.29
N ALA A 9 1.46 13.29 6.28
CA ALA A 9 1.82 12.62 5.04
C ALA A 9 0.57 12.17 4.27
N PHE A 10 -0.44 11.62 4.96
CA PHE A 10 -1.72 11.24 4.34
C PHE A 10 -2.43 12.43 3.71
N PHE A 11 -2.44 13.58 4.37
CA PHE A 11 -3.03 14.79 3.80
C PHE A 11 -2.39 15.14 2.48
N GLN A 12 -1.07 15.08 2.39
CA GLN A 12 -0.35 15.38 1.15
C GLN A 12 -0.65 14.33 0.07
N LEU A 13 -0.76 13.06 0.47
CA LEU A 13 -1.10 11.99 -0.47
C LEU A 13 -2.49 12.21 -1.08
N ARG A 14 -3.47 12.60 -0.27
CA ARG A 14 -4.83 12.90 -0.76
C ARG A 14 -4.86 14.03 -1.77
N LYS A 15 -3.92 14.97 -1.66
CA LYS A 15 -3.75 16.05 -2.63
C LYS A 15 -2.89 15.63 -3.82
N GLU A 16 -2.50 14.37 -3.89
CA GLU A 16 -1.59 13.84 -4.88
C GLU A 16 -0.23 14.53 -4.89
N ASN A 17 0.15 15.12 -3.75
CA ASN A 17 1.46 15.75 -3.58
C ASN A 17 2.44 14.74 -3.00
N PHE A 18 3.05 13.95 -3.86
CA PHE A 18 3.98 12.89 -3.44
C PHE A 18 5.25 13.44 -2.82
N GLU A 19 5.71 14.60 -3.28
CA GLU A 19 6.89 15.25 -2.67
C GLU A 19 6.59 15.67 -1.23
N GLY A 20 5.41 16.24 -0.99
CA GLY A 20 4.97 16.61 0.35
C GLY A 20 4.81 15.40 1.25
N THR A 21 4.26 14.32 0.72
CA THR A 21 4.14 13.06 1.45
C THR A 21 5.50 12.56 1.89
N LEU A 22 6.44 12.49 0.96
CA LEU A 22 7.80 12.02 1.23
C LEU A 22 8.52 12.93 2.23
N LYS A 23 8.30 14.23 2.13
CA LYS A 23 8.90 15.21 3.06
C LYS A 23 8.52 14.90 4.51
N TRP A 24 7.24 14.60 4.76
CA TRP A 24 6.79 14.25 6.11
C TRP A 24 7.32 12.91 6.56
N LEU A 25 7.34 11.91 5.68
CA LEU A 25 7.89 10.60 6.00
C LEU A 25 9.38 10.67 6.33
N ASN A 26 10.13 11.50 5.62
CA ASN A 26 11.57 11.65 5.83
C ASN A 26 11.90 12.35 7.15
N ARG A 27 10.94 13.01 7.77
CA ARG A 27 11.13 13.58 9.12
C ARG A 27 11.07 12.54 10.22
N ILE A 28 10.62 11.33 9.89
CA ILE A 28 10.55 10.24 10.85
C ILE A 28 11.85 9.46 10.78
N SER A 29 12.70 9.63 11.78
CA SER A 29 13.91 8.81 11.93
C SER A 29 13.57 7.60 12.78
N SER A 30 14.15 6.45 12.48
CA SER A 30 13.96 5.21 13.25
C SER A 30 12.47 4.93 13.51
N PRO A 31 11.66 4.62 12.45
CA PRO A 31 10.21 4.42 12.63
C PRO A 31 9.87 3.36 13.67
N GLU A 32 10.69 2.33 13.83
CA GLU A 32 10.49 1.28 14.83
C GLU A 32 10.57 1.80 16.25
N LYS A 33 11.25 2.93 16.49
CA LYS A 33 11.35 3.57 17.80
C LYS A 33 10.35 4.72 17.97
N ASN A 34 10.05 5.42 16.90
CA ASN A 34 9.29 6.68 16.94
C ASN A 34 7.83 6.54 16.54
N LEU A 35 7.39 5.34 16.12
CA LEU A 35 6.01 5.08 15.74
C LEU A 35 5.49 3.86 16.48
N VAL A 36 4.22 3.90 16.89
CA VAL A 36 3.54 2.69 17.36
C VAL A 36 3.37 1.72 16.18
N ARG A 37 3.17 0.42 16.48
CA ARG A 37 3.19 -0.63 15.45
C ARG A 37 2.30 -0.36 14.25
N LYS A 38 1.04 0.04 14.46
CA LYS A 38 0.14 0.31 13.33
C LYS A 38 0.57 1.52 12.52
N GLN A 39 1.15 2.52 13.15
CA GLN A 39 1.69 3.68 12.44
C GLN A 39 2.95 3.31 11.65
N GLN A 40 3.73 2.34 12.12
CA GLN A 40 4.80 1.78 11.32
C GLN A 40 4.26 1.10 10.06
N GLY A 41 3.12 0.40 10.17
CA GLY A 41 2.42 -0.16 9.04
C GLY A 41 2.09 0.90 8.00
N TYR A 42 1.53 2.02 8.44
CA TYR A 42 1.19 3.13 7.54
C TYR A 42 2.42 3.82 6.96
N TYR A 43 3.49 3.95 7.73
CA TYR A 43 4.75 4.48 7.22
C TYR A 43 5.23 3.66 6.01
N ASN A 44 5.22 2.33 6.15
CA ASN A 44 5.63 1.44 5.06
C ASN A 44 4.63 1.47 3.90
N TYR A 45 3.34 1.52 4.19
CA TYR A 45 2.29 1.61 3.18
C TYR A 45 2.45 2.86 2.30
N LEU A 46 2.67 4.02 2.92
CA LEU A 46 2.84 5.28 2.20
C LEU A 46 4.10 5.26 1.32
N HIS A 47 5.21 4.73 1.83
CA HIS A 47 6.41 4.53 1.02
C HIS A 47 6.15 3.61 -0.16
N GLY A 48 5.39 2.54 0.05
CA GLY A 48 5.02 1.62 -1.01
C GLY A 48 4.26 2.31 -2.13
N ILE A 49 3.28 3.16 -1.77
CA ILE A 49 2.50 3.91 -2.76
C ILE A 49 3.39 4.82 -3.59
N ILE A 50 4.27 5.58 -2.94
CA ILE A 50 5.17 6.50 -3.65
C ILE A 50 6.09 5.72 -4.58
N LEU A 51 6.69 4.65 -4.10
CA LEU A 51 7.66 3.87 -4.85
C LEU A 51 7.05 3.02 -5.95
N SER A 52 5.73 2.73 -5.87
CA SER A 52 5.05 1.94 -6.91
C SER A 52 5.13 2.60 -8.29
N GLN A 53 5.41 3.90 -8.35
CA GLN A 53 5.55 4.62 -9.61
C GLN A 53 6.97 4.60 -10.17
N THR A 54 7.98 4.33 -9.34
CA THR A 54 9.37 4.46 -9.74
C THR A 54 10.23 3.22 -9.51
N ASN A 55 9.93 2.43 -8.48
CA ASN A 55 10.77 1.27 -8.13
C ASN A 55 9.91 0.15 -7.54
N LEU A 56 9.48 -0.77 -8.40
CA LEU A 56 8.59 -1.86 -8.02
C LEU A 56 9.19 -2.79 -6.97
N THR A 57 10.49 -3.04 -7.02
CA THR A 57 11.15 -3.93 -6.07
C THR A 57 11.13 -3.35 -4.65
N LYS A 58 11.41 -2.06 -4.52
CA LYS A 58 11.32 -1.39 -3.22
C LYS A 58 9.87 -1.27 -2.76
N ALA A 59 8.95 -0.94 -3.67
CA ALA A 59 7.53 -0.86 -3.35
C ALA A 59 7.02 -2.19 -2.79
N GLU A 60 7.41 -3.30 -3.41
CA GLU A 60 7.05 -4.64 -2.92
C GLU A 60 7.48 -4.85 -1.47
N LYS A 61 8.71 -4.50 -1.14
CA LYS A 61 9.23 -4.66 0.22
C LYS A 61 8.42 -3.85 1.23
N TYR A 62 8.11 -2.60 0.89
CA TYR A 62 7.34 -1.74 1.78
C TYR A 62 5.91 -2.23 1.97
N PHE A 63 5.25 -2.67 0.91
CA PHE A 63 3.89 -3.21 1.04
C PHE A 63 3.87 -4.50 1.86
N LYS A 64 4.83 -5.40 1.65
CA LYS A 64 4.93 -6.62 2.46
C LYS A 64 5.13 -6.29 3.93
N LYS A 65 5.99 -5.32 4.22
CA LYS A 65 6.24 -4.90 5.60
C LYS A 65 5.01 -4.27 6.22
N SER A 66 4.27 -3.45 5.46
CA SER A 66 3.03 -2.84 5.95
C SER A 66 1.98 -3.89 6.31
N LEU A 67 1.85 -4.93 5.49
CA LEU A 67 0.90 -6.02 5.75
C LEU A 67 1.32 -6.85 6.96
N GLU A 68 2.62 -7.08 7.14
CA GLU A 68 3.16 -7.78 8.30
C GLU A 68 2.90 -7.01 9.60
N LEU A 69 3.11 -5.69 9.59
CA LEU A 69 2.89 -4.84 10.75
C LEU A 69 1.40 -4.60 11.04
N GLY A 70 0.58 -4.66 10.00
CA GLY A 70 -0.85 -4.43 10.10
C GLY A 70 -1.26 -2.98 9.85
N LEU A 71 -2.45 -2.84 9.28
CA LEU A 71 -3.08 -1.53 9.05
C LEU A 71 -4.42 -1.52 9.79
N ALA A 72 -4.84 -0.34 10.24
CA ALA A 72 -6.01 -0.23 11.10
C ALA A 72 -7.33 -0.46 10.36
N MET A 73 -7.41 -0.07 9.08
CA MET A 73 -8.66 -0.09 8.31
C MET A 73 -8.64 -1.18 7.27
N ASP A 74 -9.77 -1.91 7.12
CA ASP A 74 -9.91 -2.94 6.10
C ASP A 74 -9.73 -2.38 4.69
N THR A 75 -10.17 -1.15 4.45
CA THR A 75 -9.98 -0.49 3.15
C THR A 75 -8.50 -0.33 2.82
N ASP A 76 -7.69 0.05 3.80
CA ASP A 76 -6.25 0.21 3.62
C ASP A 76 -5.56 -1.14 3.42
N LEU A 77 -5.99 -2.17 4.15
CA LEU A 77 -5.51 -3.54 3.94
C LEU A 77 -5.86 -4.03 2.54
N ALA A 78 -7.09 -3.77 2.08
CA ALA A 78 -7.52 -4.13 0.74
C ALA A 78 -6.66 -3.42 -0.32
N MET A 79 -6.41 -2.12 -0.14
CA MET A 79 -5.61 -1.35 -1.08
C MET A 79 -4.16 -1.85 -1.12
N ALA A 80 -3.57 -2.17 0.04
CA ALA A 80 -2.21 -2.70 0.10
C ALA A 80 -2.10 -4.05 -0.64
N ASN A 81 -3.07 -4.94 -0.43
CA ASN A 81 -3.12 -6.22 -1.13
C ASN A 81 -3.31 -6.03 -2.64
N LEU A 82 -4.18 -5.09 -3.03
CA LEU A 82 -4.44 -4.78 -4.43
C LEU A 82 -3.18 -4.22 -5.11
N SER A 83 -2.50 -3.30 -4.45
CA SER A 83 -1.28 -2.70 -4.97
C SER A 83 -0.17 -3.73 -5.13
N LEU A 84 0.00 -4.61 -4.16
CA LEU A 84 0.98 -5.68 -4.23
C LEU A 84 0.64 -6.69 -5.32
N SER A 85 -0.66 -6.99 -5.50
CA SER A 85 -1.13 -7.82 -6.59
C SER A 85 -0.74 -7.22 -7.95
N GLY A 86 -0.92 -5.92 -8.13
CA GLY A 86 -0.51 -5.22 -9.35
C GLY A 86 0.98 -5.34 -9.61
N ILE A 87 1.80 -5.25 -8.58
CA ILE A 87 3.25 -5.41 -8.70
C ILE A 87 3.60 -6.83 -9.19
N TYR A 88 2.98 -7.84 -8.60
CA TYR A 88 3.22 -9.23 -9.01
C TYR A 88 2.73 -9.51 -10.43
N MET A 89 1.63 -8.88 -10.85
CA MET A 89 1.18 -8.94 -12.24
C MET A 89 2.25 -8.42 -13.21
N GLN A 90 2.82 -7.27 -12.89
CA GLN A 90 3.88 -6.69 -13.72
C GLN A 90 5.13 -7.58 -13.76
N LYS A 91 5.38 -8.32 -12.68
CA LYS A 91 6.48 -9.29 -12.61
C LYS A 91 6.10 -10.67 -13.19
N ARG A 92 4.90 -10.79 -13.75
CA ARG A 92 4.35 -12.00 -14.34
C ARG A 92 4.21 -13.16 -13.35
N ARG A 93 4.00 -12.84 -12.08
CA ARG A 93 3.76 -13.83 -11.03
C ARG A 93 2.26 -13.95 -10.79
N LYS A 94 1.57 -14.53 -11.75
CA LYS A 94 0.11 -14.58 -11.80
C LYS A 94 -0.52 -15.24 -10.58
N ARG A 95 0.07 -16.35 -10.11
CA ARG A 95 -0.48 -17.10 -8.97
C ARG A 95 -0.50 -16.24 -7.71
N GLU A 96 0.61 -15.58 -7.41
CA GLU A 96 0.73 -14.71 -6.25
C GLU A 96 -0.17 -13.49 -6.38
N ALA A 97 -0.25 -12.91 -7.58
CA ALA A 97 -1.13 -11.79 -7.87
C ALA A 97 -2.58 -12.16 -7.63
N THR A 98 -3.01 -13.35 -8.06
CA THR A 98 -4.39 -13.82 -7.89
C THR A 98 -4.75 -13.99 -6.43
N LEU A 99 -3.84 -14.56 -5.62
CA LEU A 99 -4.08 -14.74 -4.19
C LEU A 99 -4.29 -13.39 -3.49
N LEU A 100 -3.47 -12.40 -3.80
CA LEU A 100 -3.57 -11.08 -3.20
C LEU A 100 -4.81 -10.33 -3.67
N LEU A 101 -5.17 -10.49 -4.94
CA LEU A 101 -6.40 -9.89 -5.47
C LEU A 101 -7.64 -10.45 -4.77
N ASN A 102 -7.67 -11.75 -4.53
CA ASN A 102 -8.77 -12.38 -3.81
C ASN A 102 -8.85 -11.90 -2.37
N LYS A 103 -7.71 -11.69 -1.71
CA LYS A 103 -7.68 -11.10 -0.36
C LYS A 103 -8.24 -9.69 -0.36
N ALA A 104 -7.83 -8.87 -1.35
CA ALA A 104 -8.34 -7.51 -1.48
C ALA A 104 -9.86 -7.51 -1.67
N LYS A 105 -10.37 -8.41 -2.49
CA LYS A 105 -11.81 -8.52 -2.74
C LYS A 105 -12.58 -8.86 -1.47
N LYS A 106 -12.06 -9.78 -0.65
CA LYS A 106 -12.70 -10.16 0.62
C LYS A 106 -12.70 -8.99 1.62
N LEU A 107 -11.62 -8.23 1.66
CA LEU A 107 -11.48 -7.10 2.58
C LEU A 107 -12.33 -5.91 2.17
N ASP A 108 -12.61 -5.76 0.88
CA ASP A 108 -13.38 -4.64 0.32
C ASP A 108 -14.88 -4.90 0.45
N THR A 109 -15.36 -5.02 1.68
CA THR A 109 -16.77 -5.35 1.96
C THR A 109 -17.75 -4.29 1.46
N GLN A 110 -17.33 -3.04 1.38
CA GLN A 110 -18.17 -1.94 0.91
C GLN A 110 -18.07 -1.68 -0.59
N GLY A 111 -17.23 -2.41 -1.28
CA GLY A 111 -17.09 -2.29 -2.72
C GLY A 111 -16.39 -1.04 -3.21
N VAL A 112 -15.64 -0.36 -2.34
CA VAL A 112 -14.94 0.88 -2.69
C VAL A 112 -13.93 0.66 -3.81
N LEU A 113 -13.30 -0.51 -3.84
CA LEU A 113 -12.28 -0.88 -4.82
C LEU A 113 -12.80 -1.77 -5.94
N SER A 114 -14.12 -1.99 -6.02
CA SER A 114 -14.71 -2.96 -6.95
C SER A 114 -14.33 -2.70 -8.41
N GLY A 115 -14.30 -1.43 -8.83
CA GLY A 115 -13.90 -1.06 -10.20
C GLY A 115 -12.46 -1.44 -10.50
N GLN A 116 -11.56 -1.14 -9.59
CA GLN A 116 -10.13 -1.46 -9.72
C GLN A 116 -9.91 -2.96 -9.72
N ILE A 117 -10.61 -3.69 -8.86
CA ILE A 117 -10.52 -5.15 -8.78
C ILE A 117 -10.98 -5.78 -10.09
N LYS A 118 -12.12 -5.34 -10.64
CA LYS A 118 -12.62 -5.85 -11.92
C LYS A 118 -11.63 -5.59 -13.06
N GLN A 119 -11.07 -4.41 -13.11
CA GLN A 119 -10.09 -4.04 -14.12
C GLN A 119 -8.87 -4.97 -14.03
N MET A 120 -8.39 -5.22 -12.84
CA MET A 120 -7.23 -6.09 -12.63
C MET A 120 -7.56 -7.55 -12.97
N GLN A 121 -8.76 -8.03 -12.65
CA GLN A 121 -9.21 -9.36 -13.03
C GLN A 121 -9.22 -9.53 -14.56
N GLN A 122 -9.67 -8.52 -15.29
CA GLN A 122 -9.65 -8.54 -16.74
C GLN A 122 -8.24 -8.58 -17.30
N GLN A 123 -7.33 -7.81 -16.71
CA GLN A 123 -5.92 -7.82 -17.13
C GLN A 123 -5.29 -9.19 -16.89
N MET A 124 -5.62 -9.85 -15.79
CA MET A 124 -5.10 -11.20 -15.48
C MET A 124 -5.53 -12.24 -16.49
N LYS A 125 -6.73 -12.11 -17.05
CA LYS A 125 -7.21 -13.06 -18.08
C LYS A 125 -6.40 -12.98 -19.37
N ARG A 126 -5.70 -11.88 -19.59
CA ARG A 126 -4.89 -11.65 -20.78
C ARG A 126 -3.45 -12.16 -20.66
N ILE A 127 -3.08 -12.60 -19.47
CA ILE A 127 -1.71 -13.07 -19.20
C ILE A 127 -1.59 -14.59 -19.47
#